data_81494fbabc142df951985160536deee2
#
_entry.id   81494fbabc142df951985160536deee2
#
_cell.length_a   1.000
_cell.length_b   1.000
_cell.length_c   1.000
_cell.angle_alpha   90.00
_cell.angle_beta   90.00
_cell.angle_gamma   90.00
#
_symmetry.space_group_name_H-M   'P 1'
#
loop_
_entity.id
_entity.type
_entity.pdbx_description
1 polymer ?
#
loop_
_entity_poly.entity_id
_entity_poly.type
_entity_poly.pdbx_seq_one_letter_code
_entity_poly.pdbx_strand_id
1 'polypeptide(L)'
;MQKEKITILLTVLVDVLGFGIVIPILPFYVTSFGASAFTVTLLFSSFALFAFVSSPFLGALSDKIGRRPVLVFSIASTAIGWFVFAAADSIVLLFIGRIIDGAAAGNFTVAQSALVDISTDEKDRAANLGLIGASFGIGFMLGPLIGGVLSTVSHSFPFWVAGGLASVNVLLTSLNVRETNTRRDRSMLLSINPLAPLARAAMNAELRPFFLNWILFGISFMSVQTIFALFVQEAFGFGSFATGLLFSAMGVFTAFNQGFLLKHVWLKHFSEAVLEYAMTIVLCISLILMALSILPLFFLAIILIASAQSNLRAVITSRVAGLAPPHMKGEILGIMSSLMAASMVIAPVVAGALFEIKSVLPFVLGIVLMGLSAILEHRSLRRAAEKKGP
;
A
#
# COMPACT_ATOMS: atom_id res chain seq x y z
N MET A 1 1.68 29.20 4.34
CA MET A 1 1.86 28.02 5.20
C MET A 1 0.57 27.20 5.40
N GLN A 2 -0.50 27.70 6.03
CA GLN A 2 -1.70 26.85 6.28
C GLN A 2 -2.39 26.36 5.00
N LYS A 3 -2.56 27.19 3.98
CA LYS A 3 -3.14 26.82 2.67
C LYS A 3 -2.29 25.79 1.94
N GLU A 4 -0.97 25.94 1.95
CA GLU A 4 -0.01 25.03 1.32
C GLU A 4 -0.09 23.65 1.98
N LYS A 5 -0.03 23.59 3.32
CA LYS A 5 -0.16 22.36 4.10
C LYS A 5 -1.46 21.61 3.76
N ILE A 6 -2.59 22.31 3.76
CA ILE A 6 -3.89 21.74 3.43
C ILE A 6 -3.88 21.18 1.98
N THR A 7 -3.34 21.94 1.02
CA THR A 7 -3.30 21.48 -0.38
C THR A 7 -2.42 20.25 -0.54
N ILE A 8 -1.24 20.19 0.11
CA ILE A 8 -0.37 19.01 0.05
C ILE A 8 -1.06 17.78 0.70
N LEU A 9 -1.76 17.97 1.82
CA LEU A 9 -2.55 16.90 2.45
C LEU A 9 -3.71 16.43 1.57
N LEU A 10 -4.39 17.38 0.90
CA LEU A 10 -5.42 17.04 -0.10
C LEU A 10 -4.83 16.26 -1.28
N THR A 11 -3.61 16.59 -1.71
CA THR A 11 -2.91 15.81 -2.75
C THR A 11 -2.76 14.36 -2.34
N VAL A 12 -2.27 14.11 -1.12
CA VAL A 12 -2.13 12.75 -0.60
C VAL A 12 -3.50 12.06 -0.48
N LEU A 13 -4.51 12.77 0.02
CA LEU A 13 -5.86 12.21 0.17
C LEU A 13 -6.47 11.83 -1.19
N VAL A 14 -6.35 12.69 -2.20
CA VAL A 14 -6.88 12.43 -3.56
C VAL A 14 -6.16 11.25 -4.20
N ASP A 15 -4.84 11.13 -4.03
CA ASP A 15 -4.07 9.98 -4.52
C ASP A 15 -4.55 8.68 -3.87
N VAL A 16 -4.71 8.67 -2.54
CA VAL A 16 -5.15 7.46 -1.82
C VAL A 16 -6.62 7.13 -2.12
N LEU A 17 -7.48 8.15 -2.28
CA LEU A 17 -8.86 7.97 -2.74
C LEU A 17 -8.88 7.34 -4.14
N GLY A 18 -8.08 7.86 -5.09
CA GLY A 18 -7.97 7.30 -6.43
C GLY A 18 -7.56 5.83 -6.40
N PHE A 19 -6.53 5.49 -5.62
CA PHE A 19 -6.08 4.12 -5.43
C PHE A 19 -7.18 3.24 -4.79
N GLY A 20 -7.87 3.76 -3.75
CA GLY A 20 -8.97 3.05 -3.09
C GLY A 20 -10.19 2.82 -3.99
N ILE A 21 -10.51 3.77 -4.88
CA ILE A 21 -11.56 3.62 -5.90
C ILE A 21 -11.24 2.47 -6.85
N VAL A 22 -9.98 2.36 -7.25
CA VAL A 22 -9.51 1.45 -8.29
C VAL A 22 -9.44 0.00 -7.82
N ILE A 23 -8.90 -0.24 -6.63
CA ILE A 23 -8.63 -1.61 -6.14
C ILE A 23 -9.82 -2.55 -6.30
N PRO A 24 -11.04 -2.22 -5.81
CA PRO A 24 -12.17 -3.14 -5.90
C PRO A 24 -12.79 -3.21 -7.30
N ILE A 25 -12.60 -2.20 -8.16
CA ILE A 25 -13.31 -2.08 -9.44
C ILE A 25 -12.46 -2.56 -10.62
N LEU A 26 -11.14 -2.37 -10.55
CA LEU A 26 -10.24 -2.73 -11.63
C LEU A 26 -10.44 -4.17 -12.14
N PRO A 27 -10.57 -5.20 -11.29
CA PRO A 27 -10.81 -6.55 -11.77
C PRO A 27 -12.09 -6.66 -12.62
N PHE A 28 -13.20 -6.08 -12.19
CA PHE A 28 -14.47 -6.12 -12.94
C PHE A 28 -14.38 -5.38 -14.28
N TYR A 29 -13.71 -4.24 -14.29
CA TYR A 29 -13.52 -3.47 -15.53
C TYR A 29 -12.63 -4.21 -16.52
N VAL A 30 -11.52 -4.77 -16.06
CA VAL A 30 -10.56 -5.46 -16.93
C VAL A 30 -11.14 -6.79 -17.44
N THR A 31 -11.87 -7.54 -16.63
CA THR A 31 -12.52 -8.77 -17.08
C THR A 31 -13.63 -8.52 -18.10
N SER A 32 -14.24 -7.32 -18.13
CA SER A 32 -15.22 -6.95 -19.18
C SER A 32 -14.61 -6.88 -20.59
N PHE A 33 -13.28 -6.79 -20.70
CA PHE A 33 -12.53 -6.91 -21.97
C PHE A 33 -12.15 -8.36 -22.32
N GLY A 34 -12.66 -9.35 -21.58
CA GLY A 34 -12.28 -10.75 -21.75
C GLY A 34 -10.91 -11.11 -21.21
N ALA A 35 -10.32 -10.24 -20.36
CA ALA A 35 -9.01 -10.47 -19.77
C ALA A 35 -9.06 -11.57 -18.69
N SER A 36 -7.99 -12.39 -18.62
CA SER A 36 -7.81 -13.39 -17.58
C SER A 36 -7.45 -12.79 -16.22
N ALA A 37 -7.57 -13.58 -15.16
CA ALA A 37 -7.16 -13.19 -13.81
C ALA A 37 -5.68 -12.80 -13.75
N PHE A 38 -4.83 -13.51 -14.48
CA PHE A 38 -3.41 -13.17 -14.60
C PHE A 38 -3.19 -11.79 -15.23
N THR A 39 -3.94 -11.46 -16.29
CA THR A 39 -3.87 -10.14 -16.94
C THR A 39 -4.30 -9.03 -15.98
N VAL A 40 -5.35 -9.24 -15.18
CA VAL A 40 -5.79 -8.30 -14.14
C VAL A 40 -4.68 -8.04 -13.13
N THR A 41 -4.08 -9.09 -12.60
CA THR A 41 -3.01 -8.96 -11.60
C THR A 41 -1.73 -8.38 -12.20
N LEU A 42 -1.44 -8.65 -13.47
CA LEU A 42 -0.31 -8.07 -14.19
C LEU A 42 -0.46 -6.54 -14.36
N LEU A 43 -1.68 -6.00 -14.47
CA LEU A 43 -1.94 -4.56 -14.45
C LEU A 43 -1.58 -3.91 -13.11
N PHE A 44 -1.82 -4.58 -11.98
CA PHE A 44 -1.33 -4.10 -10.69
C PHE A 44 0.20 -4.11 -10.62
N SER A 45 0.83 -5.21 -11.07
CA SER A 45 2.29 -5.32 -11.11
C SER A 45 2.94 -4.32 -12.04
N SER A 46 2.35 -4.02 -13.21
CA SER A 46 2.92 -3.06 -14.15
C SER A 46 2.98 -1.66 -13.53
N PHE A 47 1.91 -1.18 -12.92
CA PHE A 47 1.92 0.07 -12.16
C PHE A 47 3.01 0.04 -11.06
N ALA A 48 3.01 -1.01 -10.24
CA ALA A 48 3.94 -1.13 -9.12
C ALA A 48 5.40 -1.15 -9.57
N LEU A 49 5.71 -1.81 -10.69
CA LEU A 49 7.07 -1.86 -11.26
C LEU A 49 7.54 -0.47 -11.68
N PHE A 50 6.73 0.24 -12.44
CA PHE A 50 7.08 1.59 -12.88
C PHE A 50 7.16 2.55 -11.68
N ALA A 51 6.26 2.46 -10.71
CA ALA A 51 6.30 3.26 -9.49
C ALA A 51 7.54 2.95 -8.61
N PHE A 52 7.93 1.67 -8.51
CA PHE A 52 9.13 1.25 -7.78
C PHE A 52 10.41 1.88 -8.33
N VAL A 53 10.50 1.99 -9.65
CA VAL A 53 11.66 2.61 -10.33
C VAL A 53 11.57 4.13 -10.31
N SER A 54 10.41 4.70 -10.58
CA SER A 54 10.23 6.15 -10.76
C SER A 54 10.23 6.92 -9.44
N SER A 55 9.66 6.37 -8.36
CA SER A 55 9.46 7.09 -7.11
C SER A 55 10.78 7.59 -6.47
N PRO A 56 11.85 6.79 -6.33
CA PRO A 56 13.14 7.29 -5.85
C PRO A 56 13.77 8.34 -6.80
N PHE A 57 13.61 8.13 -8.12
CA PHE A 57 14.11 9.07 -9.13
C PHE A 57 13.40 10.43 -9.00
N LEU A 58 12.06 10.42 -8.92
CA LEU A 58 11.27 11.66 -8.78
C LEU A 58 11.51 12.34 -7.44
N GLY A 59 11.74 11.57 -6.37
CA GLY A 59 12.18 12.10 -5.08
C GLY A 59 13.47 12.91 -5.22
N ALA A 60 14.53 12.31 -5.76
CA ALA A 60 15.81 12.98 -5.98
C ALA A 60 15.70 14.12 -7.03
N LEU A 61 14.90 13.95 -8.07
CA LEU A 61 14.64 15.03 -9.03
C LEU A 61 14.00 16.24 -8.33
N SER A 62 13.08 15.99 -7.38
CA SER A 62 12.45 17.07 -6.60
C SER A 62 13.42 17.78 -5.64
N ASP A 63 14.47 17.10 -5.18
CA ASP A 63 15.58 17.74 -4.45
C ASP A 63 16.38 18.69 -5.35
N LYS A 64 16.55 18.32 -6.62
CA LYS A 64 17.36 19.06 -7.60
C LYS A 64 16.64 20.26 -8.21
N ILE A 65 15.41 20.08 -8.68
CA ILE A 65 14.66 21.13 -9.43
C ILE A 65 13.57 21.81 -8.61
N GLY A 66 13.22 21.23 -7.46
CA GLY A 66 12.16 21.72 -6.56
C GLY A 66 11.01 20.74 -6.40
N ARG A 67 10.31 20.83 -5.27
CA ARG A 67 9.16 19.94 -4.94
C ARG A 67 7.97 20.20 -5.83
N ARG A 68 7.59 21.49 -5.98
CA ARG A 68 6.39 21.91 -6.71
C ARG A 68 6.34 21.41 -8.15
N PRO A 69 7.35 21.64 -9.01
CA PRO A 69 7.27 21.20 -10.41
C PRO A 69 7.15 19.69 -10.55
N VAL A 70 7.87 18.92 -9.72
CA VAL A 70 7.82 17.46 -9.76
C VAL A 70 6.46 16.96 -9.25
N LEU A 71 5.92 17.55 -8.18
CA LEU A 71 4.60 17.20 -7.66
C LEU A 71 3.49 17.45 -8.69
N VAL A 72 3.48 18.63 -9.32
CA VAL A 72 2.50 18.97 -10.37
C VAL A 72 2.61 18.02 -11.56
N PHE A 73 3.84 17.71 -12.01
CA PHE A 73 4.07 16.77 -13.09
C PHE A 73 3.56 15.36 -12.74
N SER A 74 3.87 14.88 -11.53
CA SER A 74 3.43 13.56 -11.08
C SER A 74 1.90 13.45 -11.02
N ILE A 75 1.21 14.43 -10.40
CA ILE A 75 -0.26 14.45 -10.33
C ILE A 75 -0.89 14.54 -11.74
N ALA A 76 -0.30 15.34 -12.64
CA ALA A 76 -0.78 15.44 -14.02
C ALA A 76 -0.65 14.11 -14.76
N SER A 77 0.45 13.39 -14.57
CA SER A 77 0.63 12.06 -15.13
C SER A 77 -0.41 11.07 -14.59
N THR A 78 -0.68 11.10 -13.28
CA THR A 78 -1.76 10.31 -12.67
C THR A 78 -3.12 10.62 -13.30
N ALA A 79 -3.46 11.91 -13.50
CA ALA A 79 -4.71 12.30 -14.15
C ALA A 79 -4.81 11.76 -15.59
N ILE A 80 -3.74 11.91 -16.38
CA ILE A 80 -3.66 11.39 -17.75
C ILE A 80 -3.77 9.86 -17.74
N GLY A 81 -3.05 9.17 -16.86
CA GLY A 81 -3.11 7.72 -16.72
C GLY A 81 -4.54 7.22 -16.45
N TRP A 82 -5.28 7.88 -15.55
CA TRP A 82 -6.68 7.54 -15.27
C TRP A 82 -7.61 7.81 -16.45
N PHE A 83 -7.44 8.90 -17.18
CA PHE A 83 -8.27 9.19 -18.38
C PHE A 83 -7.99 8.18 -19.49
N VAL A 84 -6.70 7.84 -19.75
CA VAL A 84 -6.35 6.79 -20.71
C VAL A 84 -6.95 5.45 -20.29
N PHE A 85 -6.89 5.12 -19.01
CA PHE A 85 -7.47 3.89 -18.48
C PHE A 85 -9.00 3.89 -18.58
N ALA A 86 -9.67 5.01 -18.28
CA ALA A 86 -11.12 5.15 -18.35
C ALA A 86 -11.66 5.11 -19.78
N ALA A 87 -10.90 5.66 -20.75
CA ALA A 87 -11.25 5.68 -22.17
C ALA A 87 -10.79 4.43 -22.93
N ALA A 88 -10.19 3.45 -22.23
CA ALA A 88 -9.66 2.26 -22.89
C ALA A 88 -10.75 1.45 -23.59
N ASP A 89 -10.46 1.03 -24.82
CA ASP A 89 -11.24 0.09 -25.63
C ASP A 89 -10.52 -1.25 -25.81
N SER A 90 -9.33 -1.37 -25.26
CA SER A 90 -8.46 -2.54 -25.40
C SER A 90 -7.59 -2.74 -24.16
N ILE A 91 -7.17 -3.99 -23.92
CA ILE A 91 -6.24 -4.36 -22.84
C ILE A 91 -4.92 -3.58 -22.96
N VAL A 92 -4.47 -3.29 -24.17
CA VAL A 92 -3.23 -2.53 -24.40
C VAL A 92 -3.33 -1.11 -23.84
N LEU A 93 -4.46 -0.43 -24.05
CA LEU A 93 -4.67 0.91 -23.48
C LEU A 93 -4.77 0.88 -21.95
N LEU A 94 -5.32 -0.18 -21.36
CA LEU A 94 -5.30 -0.37 -19.92
C LEU A 94 -3.86 -0.42 -19.38
N PHE A 95 -2.96 -1.18 -20.02
CA PHE A 95 -1.54 -1.20 -19.65
C PHE A 95 -0.87 0.16 -19.85
N ILE A 96 -1.14 0.85 -20.96
CA ILE A 96 -0.58 2.18 -21.21
C ILE A 96 -0.99 3.16 -20.09
N GLY A 97 -2.27 3.18 -19.69
CA GLY A 97 -2.75 4.00 -18.58
C GLY A 97 -2.02 3.71 -17.27
N ARG A 98 -1.82 2.41 -16.94
CA ARG A 98 -1.08 1.99 -15.73
C ARG A 98 0.41 2.35 -15.78
N ILE A 99 1.04 2.25 -16.95
CA ILE A 99 2.44 2.63 -17.16
C ILE A 99 2.62 4.14 -17.01
N ILE A 100 1.74 4.94 -17.61
CA ILE A 100 1.77 6.41 -17.50
C ILE A 100 1.64 6.82 -16.01
N ASP A 101 0.67 6.28 -15.29
CA ASP A 101 0.45 6.56 -13.87
C ASP A 101 1.67 6.12 -13.03
N GLY A 102 2.19 4.91 -13.25
CA GLY A 102 3.35 4.38 -12.53
C GLY A 102 4.66 5.10 -12.85
N ALA A 103 4.89 5.48 -14.11
CA ALA A 103 6.14 6.12 -14.53
C ALA A 103 6.37 7.50 -13.89
N ALA A 104 5.33 8.15 -13.40
CA ALA A 104 5.43 9.41 -12.69
C ALA A 104 4.89 9.33 -11.25
N ALA A 105 4.88 8.17 -10.62
CA ALA A 105 4.39 7.92 -9.26
C ALA A 105 5.30 8.51 -8.18
N GLY A 106 5.53 9.83 -8.23
CA GLY A 106 6.27 10.60 -7.24
C GLY A 106 5.41 11.35 -6.23
N ASN A 107 4.08 11.38 -6.43
CA ASN A 107 3.13 12.18 -5.67
C ASN A 107 3.33 12.05 -4.18
N PHE A 108 3.29 10.81 -3.67
CA PHE A 108 3.38 10.54 -2.25
C PHE A 108 4.74 10.93 -1.66
N THR A 109 5.85 10.50 -2.30
CA THR A 109 7.22 10.76 -1.82
C THR A 109 7.52 12.26 -1.81
N VAL A 110 7.14 12.98 -2.88
CA VAL A 110 7.40 14.41 -3.00
C VAL A 110 6.48 15.21 -2.07
N ALA A 111 5.19 14.83 -1.93
CA ALA A 111 4.28 15.47 -0.99
C ALA A 111 4.74 15.29 0.48
N GLN A 112 5.23 14.11 0.84
CA GLN A 112 5.81 13.84 2.16
C GLN A 112 7.03 14.73 2.41
N SER A 113 7.94 14.82 1.45
CA SER A 113 9.11 15.69 1.54
C SER A 113 8.72 17.17 1.66
N ALA A 114 7.75 17.63 0.86
CA ALA A 114 7.26 19.01 0.93
C ALA A 114 6.64 19.34 2.30
N LEU A 115 5.90 18.40 2.92
CA LEU A 115 5.37 18.58 4.28
C LEU A 115 6.48 18.64 5.34
N VAL A 116 7.55 17.87 5.18
CA VAL A 116 8.74 17.94 6.06
C VAL A 116 9.43 19.28 5.89
N ASP A 117 9.61 19.77 4.65
CA ASP A 117 10.29 21.03 4.36
C ASP A 117 9.58 22.25 4.98
N ILE A 118 8.23 22.24 5.08
CA ILE A 118 7.45 23.34 5.69
C ILE A 118 7.23 23.18 7.19
N SER A 119 7.72 22.12 7.81
CA SER A 119 7.61 21.89 9.25
C SER A 119 8.54 22.79 10.02
N THR A 120 8.04 23.42 11.08
CA THR A 120 8.77 24.41 11.88
C THR A 120 9.70 23.78 12.91
N ASP A 121 9.33 22.62 13.45
CA ASP A 121 10.06 21.88 14.47
C ASP A 121 9.78 20.36 14.37
N GLU A 122 10.40 19.57 15.25
CA GLU A 122 10.21 18.11 15.26
C GLU A 122 8.79 17.67 15.60
N LYS A 123 8.07 18.41 16.45
CA LYS A 123 6.70 18.10 16.82
C LYS A 123 5.74 18.36 15.66
N ASP A 124 5.90 19.51 14.97
CA ASP A 124 5.12 19.85 13.79
C ASP A 124 5.40 18.84 12.65
N ARG A 125 6.67 18.44 12.47
CA ARG A 125 7.04 17.38 11.50
C ARG A 125 6.34 16.06 11.83
N ALA A 126 6.38 15.62 13.08
CA ALA A 126 5.69 14.39 13.50
C ALA A 126 4.17 14.48 13.30
N ALA A 127 3.56 15.64 13.62
CA ALA A 127 2.14 15.89 13.40
C ALA A 127 1.79 15.86 11.90
N ASN A 128 2.61 16.47 11.03
CA ASN A 128 2.40 16.50 9.59
C ASN A 128 2.48 15.09 8.98
N LEU A 129 3.45 14.28 9.39
CA LEU A 129 3.54 12.87 8.99
C LEU A 129 2.37 12.04 9.50
N GLY A 130 1.87 12.33 10.71
CA GLY A 130 0.64 11.71 11.27
C GLY A 130 -0.60 12.01 10.42
N LEU A 131 -0.72 13.24 9.89
CA LEU A 131 -1.83 13.64 9.00
C LEU A 131 -1.79 12.89 7.67
N ILE A 132 -0.60 12.55 7.14
CA ILE A 132 -0.47 11.68 5.98
C ILE A 132 -1.09 10.31 6.29
N GLY A 133 -0.76 9.73 7.46
CA GLY A 133 -1.35 8.46 7.90
C GLY A 133 -2.89 8.53 8.01
N ALA A 134 -3.42 9.64 8.53
CA ALA A 134 -4.87 9.87 8.57
C ALA A 134 -5.50 9.96 7.17
N SER A 135 -4.82 10.63 6.21
CA SER A 135 -5.26 10.69 4.81
C SER A 135 -5.33 9.29 4.17
N PHE A 136 -4.37 8.41 4.46
CA PHE A 136 -4.42 7.01 4.05
C PHE A 136 -5.62 6.28 4.65
N GLY A 137 -5.87 6.43 5.96
CA GLY A 137 -7.02 5.81 6.62
C GLY A 137 -8.35 6.23 5.99
N ILE A 138 -8.54 7.53 5.76
CA ILE A 138 -9.75 8.09 5.15
C ILE A 138 -9.87 7.61 3.69
N GLY A 139 -8.80 7.66 2.92
CA GLY A 139 -8.81 7.26 1.52
C GLY A 139 -9.13 5.78 1.32
N PHE A 140 -8.54 4.90 2.11
CA PHE A 140 -8.85 3.46 2.08
C PHE A 140 -10.23 3.10 2.63
N MET A 141 -10.80 3.94 3.50
CA MET A 141 -12.16 3.77 4.00
C MET A 141 -13.20 4.22 2.97
N LEU A 142 -13.02 5.41 2.40
CA LEU A 142 -14.01 6.02 1.51
C LEU A 142 -13.83 5.63 0.04
N GLY A 143 -12.58 5.42 -0.41
CA GLY A 143 -12.26 5.11 -1.81
C GLY A 143 -13.03 3.91 -2.34
N PRO A 144 -12.97 2.73 -1.71
CA PRO A 144 -13.69 1.54 -2.15
C PRO A 144 -15.20 1.72 -2.17
N LEU A 145 -15.77 2.45 -1.20
CA LEU A 145 -17.20 2.75 -1.16
C LEU A 145 -17.62 3.63 -2.35
N ILE A 146 -16.86 4.72 -2.57
CA ILE A 146 -17.10 5.64 -3.68
C ILE A 146 -16.96 4.88 -5.01
N GLY A 147 -15.90 4.11 -5.17
CA GLY A 147 -15.67 3.28 -6.35
C GLY A 147 -16.82 2.30 -6.60
N GLY A 148 -17.25 1.59 -5.54
CA GLY A 148 -18.38 0.66 -5.60
C GLY A 148 -19.68 1.35 -6.04
N VAL A 149 -20.02 2.51 -5.49
CA VAL A 149 -21.20 3.31 -5.88
C VAL A 149 -21.06 3.79 -7.32
N LEU A 150 -19.94 4.38 -7.69
CA LEU A 150 -19.73 4.90 -9.04
C LEU A 150 -19.77 3.79 -10.11
N SER A 151 -19.33 2.58 -9.77
CA SER A 151 -19.34 1.43 -10.68
C SER A 151 -20.74 0.94 -11.04
N THR A 152 -21.78 1.37 -10.31
CA THR A 152 -23.19 1.06 -10.67
C THR A 152 -23.65 1.82 -11.92
N VAL A 153 -22.99 2.92 -12.26
CA VAL A 153 -23.25 3.69 -13.51
C VAL A 153 -22.57 2.98 -14.70
N SER A 154 -21.28 2.75 -14.60
CA SER A 154 -20.49 1.91 -15.51
C SER A 154 -19.16 1.52 -14.86
N HIS A 155 -18.55 0.41 -15.31
CA HIS A 155 -17.24 -0.01 -14.77
C HIS A 155 -16.11 0.99 -15.06
N SER A 156 -16.21 1.82 -16.11
CA SER A 156 -15.24 2.88 -16.43
C SER A 156 -15.44 4.18 -15.66
N PHE A 157 -16.67 4.45 -15.18
CA PHE A 157 -17.02 5.73 -14.56
C PHE A 157 -16.17 6.08 -13.31
N PRO A 158 -15.84 5.13 -12.41
CA PRO A 158 -14.92 5.40 -11.29
C PRO A 158 -13.58 5.99 -11.74
N PHE A 159 -13.03 5.53 -12.86
CA PHE A 159 -11.73 6.00 -13.39
C PHE A 159 -11.82 7.40 -13.99
N TRP A 160 -12.95 7.75 -14.64
CA TRP A 160 -13.23 9.13 -15.08
C TRP A 160 -13.28 10.10 -13.89
N VAL A 161 -13.93 9.69 -12.80
CA VAL A 161 -14.00 10.49 -11.57
C VAL A 161 -12.62 10.63 -10.92
N ALA A 162 -11.83 9.54 -10.85
CA ALA A 162 -10.46 9.58 -10.33
C ALA A 162 -9.57 10.53 -11.15
N GLY A 163 -9.65 10.49 -12.49
CA GLY A 163 -8.96 11.41 -13.38
C GLY A 163 -9.39 12.86 -13.18
N GLY A 164 -10.69 13.10 -13.01
CA GLY A 164 -11.24 14.41 -12.69
C GLY A 164 -10.74 14.97 -11.35
N LEU A 165 -10.76 14.16 -10.30
CA LEU A 165 -10.21 14.53 -8.98
C LEU A 165 -8.72 14.84 -9.06
N ALA A 166 -7.93 14.03 -9.77
CA ALA A 166 -6.51 14.27 -9.99
C ALA A 166 -6.28 15.58 -10.78
N SER A 167 -7.11 15.89 -11.78
CA SER A 167 -7.04 17.15 -12.55
C SER A 167 -7.32 18.38 -11.68
N VAL A 168 -8.35 18.31 -10.83
CA VAL A 168 -8.61 19.36 -9.83
C VAL A 168 -7.42 19.52 -8.88
N ASN A 169 -6.81 18.41 -8.46
CA ASN A 169 -5.64 18.43 -7.61
C ASN A 169 -4.42 19.07 -8.30
N VAL A 170 -4.20 18.84 -9.61
CA VAL A 170 -3.19 19.57 -10.41
C VAL A 170 -3.39 21.08 -10.31
N LEU A 171 -4.64 21.54 -10.52
CA LEU A 171 -4.96 22.97 -10.44
C LEU A 171 -4.73 23.54 -9.03
N LEU A 172 -5.23 22.85 -7.99
CA LEU A 172 -5.06 23.28 -6.60
C LEU A 172 -3.57 23.33 -6.21
N THR A 173 -2.79 22.33 -6.60
CA THR A 173 -1.35 22.26 -6.32
C THR A 173 -0.60 23.35 -7.07
N SER A 174 -0.92 23.58 -8.33
CA SER A 174 -0.31 24.63 -9.16
C SER A 174 -0.58 26.04 -8.63
N LEU A 175 -1.78 26.28 -8.08
CA LEU A 175 -2.18 27.61 -7.60
C LEU A 175 -1.76 27.90 -6.15
N ASN A 176 -1.81 26.89 -5.27
CA ASN A 176 -1.67 27.10 -3.83
C ASN A 176 -0.33 26.65 -3.25
N VAL A 177 0.36 25.67 -3.87
CA VAL A 177 1.63 25.18 -3.36
C VAL A 177 2.76 26.03 -3.91
N ARG A 178 3.48 26.70 -3.01
CA ARG A 178 4.75 27.37 -3.34
C ARG A 178 5.88 26.35 -3.29
N GLU A 179 7.02 26.75 -3.86
CA GLU A 179 8.22 25.91 -3.75
C GLU A 179 8.69 25.83 -2.31
N THR A 180 8.76 24.61 -1.79
CA THR A 180 9.14 24.34 -0.40
C THR A 180 10.64 24.06 -0.23
N ASN A 181 11.30 23.56 -1.29
CA ASN A 181 12.73 23.30 -1.26
C ASN A 181 13.53 24.56 -1.57
N THR A 182 13.98 25.23 -0.52
CA THR A 182 14.82 26.44 -0.62
C THR A 182 16.31 26.11 -0.83
N ARG A 183 16.75 24.88 -0.57
CA ARG A 183 18.16 24.44 -0.64
C ARG A 183 18.37 23.42 -1.77
N ARG A 184 18.11 23.85 -3.02
CA ARG A 184 18.25 22.97 -4.20
C ARG A 184 19.70 22.67 -4.47
N ASP A 185 20.05 21.40 -4.54
CA ASP A 185 21.37 20.97 -5.00
C ASP A 185 21.34 20.60 -6.48
N ARG A 186 21.66 21.57 -7.35
CA ARG A 186 21.70 21.37 -8.81
C ARG A 186 22.87 20.50 -9.27
N SER A 187 23.87 20.29 -8.43
CA SER A 187 25.05 19.47 -8.73
C SER A 187 24.80 17.98 -8.47
N MET A 188 23.72 17.64 -7.76
CA MET A 188 23.39 16.27 -7.38
C MET A 188 23.28 15.37 -8.61
N LEU A 189 24.08 14.30 -8.64
CA LEU A 189 23.99 13.25 -9.65
C LEU A 189 22.74 12.39 -9.35
N LEU A 190 21.85 12.25 -10.34
CA LEU A 190 20.67 11.41 -10.25
C LEU A 190 21.05 9.93 -10.44
N SER A 191 21.97 9.43 -9.62
CA SER A 191 22.36 8.02 -9.62
C SER A 191 21.52 7.29 -8.57
N ILE A 192 20.41 6.66 -9.01
CA ILE A 192 19.51 5.97 -8.11
C ILE A 192 19.46 4.49 -8.50
N ASN A 193 19.88 3.67 -7.57
CA ASN A 193 19.71 2.23 -7.66
C ASN A 193 18.51 1.82 -6.78
N PRO A 194 17.34 1.52 -7.35
CA PRO A 194 16.15 1.15 -6.58
C PRO A 194 16.34 -0.20 -5.86
N LEU A 195 17.32 -1.01 -6.27
CA LEU A 195 17.64 -2.29 -5.64
C LEU A 195 18.63 -2.15 -4.47
N ALA A 196 19.29 -1.01 -4.30
CA ALA A 196 20.27 -0.82 -3.23
C ALA A 196 19.68 -1.01 -1.81
N PRO A 197 18.45 -0.56 -1.50
CA PRO A 197 17.83 -0.85 -0.20
C PRO A 197 17.60 -2.35 0.03
N LEU A 198 17.25 -3.10 -1.01
CA LEU A 198 17.03 -4.56 -0.92
C LEU A 198 18.36 -5.29 -0.63
N ALA A 199 19.45 -4.88 -1.30
CA ALA A 199 20.79 -5.42 -1.03
C ALA A 199 21.23 -5.12 0.41
N ARG A 200 21.02 -3.89 0.90
CA ARG A 200 21.29 -3.52 2.29
C ARG A 200 20.48 -4.30 3.31
N ALA A 201 19.20 -4.58 3.03
CA ALA A 201 18.37 -5.45 3.86
C ALA A 201 18.97 -6.86 4.01
N ALA A 202 19.43 -7.45 2.90
CA ALA A 202 20.05 -8.78 2.90
C ALA A 202 21.39 -8.82 3.66
N MET A 203 22.16 -7.73 3.64
CA MET A 203 23.48 -7.64 4.29
C MET A 203 23.41 -7.32 5.79
N ASN A 204 22.30 -6.79 6.29
CA ASN A 204 22.13 -6.46 7.71
C ASN A 204 21.76 -7.71 8.49
N ALA A 205 22.75 -8.38 9.12
CA ALA A 205 22.57 -9.65 9.81
C ALA A 205 21.60 -9.55 11.01
N GLU A 206 21.57 -8.42 11.72
CA GLU A 206 20.75 -8.20 12.91
C GLU A 206 19.27 -8.01 12.55
N LEU A 207 18.98 -7.19 11.55
CA LEU A 207 17.61 -6.86 11.12
C LEU A 207 17.07 -7.80 10.03
N ARG A 208 17.91 -8.63 9.43
CA ARG A 208 17.51 -9.57 8.35
C ARG A 208 16.30 -10.45 8.70
N PRO A 209 16.16 -11.01 9.92
CA PRO A 209 14.97 -11.80 10.26
C PRO A 209 13.67 -10.97 10.20
N PHE A 210 13.71 -9.71 10.64
CA PHE A 210 12.56 -8.80 10.58
C PHE A 210 12.24 -8.37 9.15
N PHE A 211 13.25 -8.09 8.34
CA PHE A 211 13.07 -7.79 6.92
C PHE A 211 12.51 -8.99 6.16
N LEU A 212 12.92 -10.21 6.52
CA LEU A 212 12.38 -11.44 5.96
C LEU A 212 10.89 -11.59 6.34
N ASN A 213 10.53 -11.43 7.61
CA ASN A 213 9.13 -11.44 8.05
C ASN A 213 8.31 -10.38 7.32
N TRP A 214 8.87 -9.18 7.14
CA TRP A 214 8.19 -8.08 6.45
C TRP A 214 7.91 -8.38 4.97
N ILE A 215 8.84 -9.00 4.24
CA ILE A 215 8.63 -9.38 2.84
C ILE A 215 7.66 -10.57 2.71
N LEU A 216 7.73 -11.56 3.62
CA LEU A 216 6.78 -12.68 3.66
C LEU A 216 5.36 -12.17 3.90
N PHE A 217 5.19 -11.27 4.87
CA PHE A 217 3.94 -10.57 5.12
C PHE A 217 3.50 -9.75 3.90
N GLY A 218 4.39 -8.96 3.30
CA GLY A 218 4.11 -8.12 2.14
C GLY A 218 3.63 -8.93 0.93
N ILE A 219 4.30 -10.04 0.61
CA ILE A 219 3.89 -10.91 -0.51
C ILE A 219 2.53 -11.57 -0.20
N SER A 220 2.34 -12.10 1.03
CA SER A 220 1.07 -12.69 1.43
C SER A 220 -0.08 -11.68 1.33
N PHE A 221 0.11 -10.49 1.90
CA PHE A 221 -0.87 -9.42 1.91
C PHE A 221 -1.25 -8.95 0.50
N MET A 222 -0.24 -8.62 -0.33
CA MET A 222 -0.48 -8.12 -1.69
C MET A 222 -1.08 -9.19 -2.60
N SER A 223 -0.70 -10.47 -2.43
CA SER A 223 -1.31 -11.58 -3.16
C SER A 223 -2.82 -11.64 -2.91
N VAL A 224 -3.23 -11.62 -1.65
CA VAL A 224 -4.65 -11.67 -1.27
C VAL A 224 -5.38 -10.42 -1.73
N GLN A 225 -4.80 -9.23 -1.52
CA GLN A 225 -5.43 -7.97 -1.87
C GLN A 225 -5.76 -7.85 -3.37
N THR A 226 -4.84 -8.30 -4.22
CA THR A 226 -5.01 -8.17 -5.68
C THR A 226 -6.02 -9.14 -6.27
N ILE A 227 -6.16 -10.35 -5.68
CA ILE A 227 -7.13 -11.35 -6.16
C ILE A 227 -8.47 -11.27 -5.43
N PHE A 228 -8.59 -10.48 -4.38
CA PHE A 228 -9.76 -10.48 -3.50
C PHE A 228 -11.06 -10.24 -4.27
N ALA A 229 -11.10 -9.24 -5.16
CA ALA A 229 -12.29 -8.93 -5.96
C ALA A 229 -12.66 -10.06 -6.93
N LEU A 230 -11.66 -10.68 -7.58
CA LEU A 230 -11.86 -11.85 -8.45
C LEU A 230 -12.39 -13.04 -7.65
N PHE A 231 -11.82 -13.28 -6.48
CA PHE A 231 -12.23 -14.39 -5.62
C PHE A 231 -13.68 -14.24 -5.12
N VAL A 232 -14.07 -13.06 -4.63
CA VAL A 232 -15.44 -12.87 -4.12
C VAL A 232 -16.47 -12.89 -5.23
N GLN A 233 -16.10 -12.51 -6.45
CA GLN A 233 -16.93 -12.66 -7.63
C GLN A 233 -17.12 -14.13 -8.00
N GLU A 234 -16.04 -14.91 -8.04
CA GLU A 234 -16.07 -16.32 -8.42
C GLU A 234 -16.77 -17.19 -7.36
N ALA A 235 -16.39 -17.02 -6.07
CA ALA A 235 -16.87 -17.87 -4.99
C ALA A 235 -18.28 -17.55 -4.51
N PHE A 236 -18.69 -16.26 -4.56
CA PHE A 236 -19.94 -15.79 -3.95
C PHE A 236 -20.84 -14.98 -4.89
N GLY A 237 -20.40 -14.72 -6.13
CA GLY A 237 -21.16 -13.90 -7.09
C GLY A 237 -21.24 -12.42 -6.73
N PHE A 238 -20.36 -11.90 -5.87
CA PHE A 238 -20.38 -10.51 -5.46
C PHE A 238 -19.86 -9.60 -6.59
N GLY A 239 -20.68 -8.62 -6.96
CA GLY A 239 -20.32 -7.61 -7.93
C GLY A 239 -19.44 -6.50 -7.34
N SER A 240 -19.10 -5.53 -8.17
CA SER A 240 -18.21 -4.42 -7.83
C SER A 240 -18.68 -3.57 -6.64
N PHE A 241 -19.99 -3.30 -6.54
CA PHE A 241 -20.57 -2.57 -5.40
C PHE A 241 -20.40 -3.32 -4.07
N ALA A 242 -20.76 -4.61 -4.02
CA ALA A 242 -20.60 -5.44 -2.82
C ALA A 242 -19.12 -5.56 -2.43
N THR A 243 -18.24 -5.74 -3.40
CA THR A 243 -16.78 -5.79 -3.19
C THR A 243 -16.26 -4.46 -2.63
N GLY A 244 -16.70 -3.32 -3.15
CA GLY A 244 -16.36 -2.00 -2.62
C GLY A 244 -16.81 -1.82 -1.18
N LEU A 245 -18.02 -2.29 -0.83
CA LEU A 245 -18.53 -2.26 0.53
C LEU A 245 -17.70 -3.13 1.50
N LEU A 246 -17.26 -4.32 1.06
CA LEU A 246 -16.40 -5.20 1.84
C LEU A 246 -15.05 -4.54 2.13
N PHE A 247 -14.39 -3.97 1.13
CA PHE A 247 -13.14 -3.24 1.32
C PHE A 247 -13.30 -2.03 2.24
N SER A 248 -14.40 -1.29 2.11
CA SER A 248 -14.71 -0.17 2.98
C SER A 248 -14.92 -0.60 4.43
N ALA A 249 -15.67 -1.68 4.66
CA ALA A 249 -15.86 -2.27 5.98
C ALA A 249 -14.53 -2.72 6.60
N MET A 250 -13.65 -3.35 5.82
CA MET A 250 -12.29 -3.67 6.25
C MET A 250 -11.49 -2.42 6.61
N GLY A 251 -11.62 -1.34 5.81
CA GLY A 251 -10.96 -0.05 6.06
C GLY A 251 -11.42 0.58 7.38
N VAL A 252 -12.73 0.64 7.63
CA VAL A 252 -13.33 1.13 8.89
C VAL A 252 -12.82 0.32 10.08
N PHE A 253 -12.85 -1.01 9.97
CA PHE A 253 -12.38 -1.88 11.04
C PHE A 253 -10.86 -1.69 11.29
N THR A 254 -10.07 -1.59 10.23
CA THR A 254 -8.63 -1.32 10.31
C THR A 254 -8.35 0.01 11.03
N ALA A 255 -9.07 1.08 10.67
CA ALA A 255 -8.94 2.39 11.30
C ALA A 255 -9.32 2.33 12.80
N PHE A 256 -10.41 1.65 13.14
CA PHE A 256 -10.83 1.43 14.53
C PHE A 256 -9.80 0.60 15.31
N ASN A 257 -9.30 -0.48 14.71
CA ASN A 257 -8.29 -1.32 15.33
C ASN A 257 -6.97 -0.56 15.60
N GLN A 258 -6.47 0.21 14.62
CA GLN A 258 -5.25 1.00 14.80
C GLN A 258 -5.43 2.20 15.74
N GLY A 259 -6.56 2.92 15.64
CA GLY A 259 -6.81 4.12 16.41
C GLY A 259 -7.19 3.84 17.86
N PHE A 260 -7.88 2.73 18.13
CA PHE A 260 -8.40 2.42 19.45
C PHE A 260 -7.89 1.10 20.04
N LEU A 261 -8.11 -0.04 19.35
CA LEU A 261 -7.82 -1.36 19.90
C LEU A 261 -6.32 -1.61 20.09
N LEU A 262 -5.47 -1.15 19.18
CA LEU A 262 -4.03 -1.38 19.27
C LEU A 262 -3.45 -0.90 20.59
N LYS A 263 -3.74 0.34 20.99
CA LYS A 263 -3.21 0.92 22.22
C LYS A 263 -3.94 0.44 23.46
N HIS A 264 -5.27 0.37 23.43
CA HIS A 264 -6.08 0.16 24.64
C HIS A 264 -6.30 -1.32 24.96
N VAL A 265 -6.21 -2.20 23.96
CA VAL A 265 -6.43 -3.64 24.14
C VAL A 265 -5.15 -4.42 23.87
N TRP A 266 -4.62 -4.36 22.65
CA TRP A 266 -3.55 -5.26 22.24
C TRP A 266 -2.25 -4.99 22.98
N LEU A 267 -1.69 -3.79 22.90
CA LEU A 267 -0.41 -3.43 23.56
C LEU A 267 -0.52 -3.29 25.09
N LYS A 268 -1.74 -3.20 25.64
CA LYS A 268 -1.93 -3.23 27.08
C LYS A 268 -1.74 -4.64 27.66
N HIS A 269 -2.11 -5.68 26.92
CA HIS A 269 -2.12 -7.06 27.41
C HIS A 269 -0.99 -7.93 26.81
N PHE A 270 -0.42 -7.53 25.69
CA PHE A 270 0.60 -8.30 24.96
C PHE A 270 1.84 -7.44 24.69
N SER A 271 3.03 -8.03 24.83
CA SER A 271 4.25 -7.42 24.31
C SER A 271 4.22 -7.41 22.78
N GLU A 272 4.93 -6.47 22.17
CA GLU A 272 5.02 -6.38 20.68
C GLU A 272 5.41 -7.72 20.04
N ALA A 273 6.38 -8.44 20.62
CA ALA A 273 6.85 -9.71 20.07
C ALA A 273 5.80 -10.83 20.14
N VAL A 274 5.04 -10.89 21.24
CA VAL A 274 3.94 -11.87 21.40
C VAL A 274 2.78 -11.49 20.49
N LEU A 275 2.48 -10.21 20.38
CA LEU A 275 1.41 -9.71 19.50
C LEU A 275 1.72 -9.98 18.02
N GLU A 276 2.97 -9.76 17.57
CA GLU A 276 3.41 -10.10 16.22
C GLU A 276 3.15 -11.58 15.92
N TYR A 277 3.66 -12.49 16.77
CA TYR A 277 3.46 -13.92 16.61
C TYR A 277 1.98 -14.32 16.61
N ALA A 278 1.19 -13.81 17.58
CA ALA A 278 -0.25 -14.12 17.66
C ALA A 278 -1.00 -13.64 16.40
N MET A 279 -0.70 -12.44 15.91
CA MET A 279 -1.35 -11.89 14.72
C MET A 279 -0.91 -12.61 13.43
N THR A 280 0.30 -13.13 13.36
CA THR A 280 0.76 -14.01 12.28
C THR A 280 -0.06 -15.31 12.24
N ILE A 281 -0.33 -15.92 13.40
CA ILE A 281 -1.20 -17.11 13.49
C ILE A 281 -2.66 -16.75 13.12
N VAL A 282 -3.18 -15.62 13.61
CA VAL A 282 -4.53 -15.16 13.25
C VAL A 282 -4.64 -14.94 11.74
N LEU A 283 -3.60 -14.40 11.11
CA LEU A 283 -3.56 -14.23 9.65
C LEU A 283 -3.56 -15.59 8.93
N CYS A 284 -2.79 -16.57 9.39
CA CYS A 284 -2.84 -17.94 8.84
C CYS A 284 -4.26 -18.53 8.93
N ILE A 285 -4.88 -18.44 10.11
CA ILE A 285 -6.25 -18.93 10.32
C ILE A 285 -7.24 -18.22 9.38
N SER A 286 -7.15 -16.90 9.26
CA SER A 286 -8.05 -16.15 8.38
C SER A 286 -7.91 -16.55 6.91
N LEU A 287 -6.70 -16.83 6.44
CA LEU A 287 -6.45 -17.31 5.08
C LEU A 287 -6.99 -18.73 4.85
N ILE A 288 -6.91 -19.60 5.85
CA ILE A 288 -7.53 -20.93 5.81
C ILE A 288 -9.06 -20.79 5.69
N LEU A 289 -9.68 -19.95 6.52
CA LEU A 289 -11.12 -19.71 6.49
C LEU A 289 -11.58 -19.12 5.14
N MET A 290 -10.79 -18.22 4.53
CA MET A 290 -11.08 -17.71 3.19
C MET A 290 -11.01 -18.80 2.13
N ALA A 291 -9.99 -19.67 2.19
CA ALA A 291 -9.78 -20.76 1.23
C ALA A 291 -10.90 -21.82 1.26
N LEU A 292 -11.62 -21.95 2.39
CA LEU A 292 -12.79 -22.85 2.49
C LEU A 292 -13.99 -22.40 1.65
N SER A 293 -14.04 -21.12 1.26
CA SER A 293 -15.12 -20.54 0.43
C SER A 293 -16.53 -20.72 1.02
N ILE A 294 -16.66 -20.74 2.34
CA ILE A 294 -17.91 -20.84 3.08
C ILE A 294 -18.31 -19.46 3.56
N LEU A 295 -19.47 -18.93 3.13
CA LEU A 295 -19.87 -17.54 3.32
C LEU A 295 -19.82 -17.05 4.79
N PRO A 296 -20.35 -17.73 5.81
CA PRO A 296 -20.22 -17.31 7.21
C PRO A 296 -18.76 -17.24 7.68
N LEU A 297 -17.93 -18.23 7.29
CA LEU A 297 -16.50 -18.27 7.63
C LEU A 297 -15.72 -17.17 6.90
N PHE A 298 -16.12 -16.81 5.69
CA PHE A 298 -15.57 -15.72 4.94
C PHE A 298 -15.76 -14.37 5.65
N PHE A 299 -16.94 -14.06 6.20
CA PHE A 299 -17.16 -12.84 6.97
C PHE A 299 -16.33 -12.81 8.26
N LEU A 300 -16.20 -13.94 8.94
CA LEU A 300 -15.29 -14.07 10.08
C LEU A 300 -13.84 -13.83 9.66
N ALA A 301 -13.41 -14.41 8.54
CA ALA A 301 -12.07 -14.24 8.00
C ALA A 301 -11.75 -12.78 7.68
N ILE A 302 -12.71 -12.01 7.12
CA ILE A 302 -12.54 -10.57 6.84
C ILE A 302 -12.20 -9.79 8.11
N ILE A 303 -12.89 -10.03 9.21
CA ILE A 303 -12.62 -9.35 10.49
C ILE A 303 -11.26 -9.74 11.03
N LEU A 304 -10.93 -11.03 10.99
CA LEU A 304 -9.64 -11.54 11.45
C LEU A 304 -8.47 -11.01 10.61
N ILE A 305 -8.59 -11.01 9.28
CA ILE A 305 -7.55 -10.52 8.38
C ILE A 305 -7.32 -9.01 8.55
N ALA A 306 -8.38 -8.21 8.69
CA ALA A 306 -8.28 -6.77 8.92
C ALA A 306 -7.59 -6.46 10.27
N SER A 307 -7.91 -7.24 11.33
CA SER A 307 -7.23 -7.12 12.63
C SER A 307 -5.76 -7.53 12.53
N ALA A 308 -5.47 -8.70 11.95
CA ALA A 308 -4.11 -9.21 11.86
C ALA A 308 -3.19 -8.31 11.03
N GLN A 309 -3.63 -7.90 9.84
CA GLN A 309 -2.84 -7.04 8.95
C GLN A 309 -2.51 -5.68 9.57
N SER A 310 -3.49 -5.03 10.19
CA SER A 310 -3.28 -3.71 10.80
C SER A 310 -2.31 -3.77 11.98
N ASN A 311 -2.42 -4.80 12.82
CA ASN A 311 -1.52 -4.99 13.96
C ASN A 311 -0.11 -5.38 13.51
N LEU A 312 0.03 -6.35 12.60
CA LEU A 312 1.33 -6.78 12.07
C LEU A 312 2.10 -5.60 11.45
N ARG A 313 1.43 -4.80 10.63
CA ARG A 313 2.06 -3.62 10.00
C ARG A 313 2.59 -2.65 11.05
N ALA A 314 1.81 -2.35 12.09
CA ALA A 314 2.21 -1.42 13.14
C ALA A 314 3.34 -1.98 14.01
N VAL A 315 3.20 -3.24 14.46
CA VAL A 315 4.13 -3.87 15.40
C VAL A 315 5.48 -4.16 14.77
N ILE A 316 5.51 -4.74 13.56
CA ILE A 316 6.79 -5.02 12.86
C ILE A 316 7.55 -3.71 12.63
N THR A 317 6.84 -2.65 12.17
CA THR A 317 7.46 -1.33 11.94
C THR A 317 8.00 -0.74 13.25
N SER A 318 7.24 -0.82 14.36
CA SER A 318 7.66 -0.34 15.68
C SER A 318 8.91 -1.06 16.17
N ARG A 319 8.91 -2.40 16.11
CA ARG A 319 10.04 -3.23 16.56
C ARG A 319 11.32 -2.96 15.76
N VAL A 320 11.21 -2.88 14.44
CA VAL A 320 12.35 -2.59 13.56
C VAL A 320 12.89 -1.19 13.84
N ALA A 321 12.02 -0.19 13.99
CA ALA A 321 12.42 1.17 14.34
C ALA A 321 13.02 1.29 15.74
N GLY A 322 12.57 0.43 16.69
CA GLY A 322 13.11 0.36 18.05
C GLY A 322 14.52 -0.25 18.13
N LEU A 323 14.83 -1.22 17.26
CA LEU A 323 16.14 -1.85 17.17
C LEU A 323 17.15 -1.00 16.37
N ALA A 324 16.67 -0.06 15.56
CA ALA A 324 17.50 0.77 14.71
C ALA A 324 18.27 1.82 15.51
N PRO A 325 19.58 2.02 15.24
CA PRO A 325 20.33 3.15 15.78
C PRO A 325 19.63 4.48 15.42
N PRO A 326 19.61 5.48 16.32
CA PRO A 326 18.87 6.73 16.11
C PRO A 326 19.17 7.41 14.76
N HIS A 327 20.42 7.40 14.32
CA HIS A 327 20.86 8.00 13.07
C HIS A 327 20.53 7.19 11.82
N MET A 328 20.13 5.91 11.95
CA MET A 328 19.78 5.01 10.84
C MET A 328 18.27 4.74 10.71
N LYS A 329 17.45 5.26 11.63
CA LYS A 329 15.99 4.97 11.61
C LYS A 329 15.34 5.30 10.27
N GLY A 330 15.67 6.43 9.67
CA GLY A 330 15.14 6.83 8.36
C GLY A 330 15.53 5.87 7.24
N GLU A 331 16.80 5.43 7.21
CA GLU A 331 17.30 4.47 6.23
C GLU A 331 16.58 3.12 6.36
N ILE A 332 16.44 2.62 7.58
CA ILE A 332 15.80 1.33 7.87
C ILE A 332 14.32 1.34 7.50
N LEU A 333 13.59 2.42 7.82
CA LEU A 333 12.20 2.60 7.36
C LEU A 333 12.10 2.71 5.83
N GLY A 334 13.09 3.33 5.19
CA GLY A 334 13.22 3.36 3.73
C GLY A 334 13.41 1.96 3.12
N ILE A 335 14.25 1.11 3.75
CA ILE A 335 14.42 -0.29 3.36
C ILE A 335 13.08 -1.05 3.48
N MET A 336 12.34 -0.90 4.58
CA MET A 336 11.02 -1.54 4.75
C MET A 336 10.03 -1.11 3.66
N SER A 337 10.00 0.17 3.32
CA SER A 337 9.17 0.69 2.23
C SER A 337 9.54 0.09 0.88
N SER A 338 10.85 -0.06 0.60
CA SER A 338 11.33 -0.70 -0.64
C SER A 338 11.01 -2.19 -0.71
N LEU A 339 11.07 -2.92 0.42
CA LEU A 339 10.66 -4.33 0.49
C LEU A 339 9.16 -4.49 0.22
N MET A 340 8.32 -3.59 0.75
CA MET A 340 6.89 -3.58 0.49
C MET A 340 6.60 -3.25 -0.98
N ALA A 341 7.29 -2.27 -1.57
CA ALA A 341 7.16 -1.95 -2.98
C ALA A 341 7.58 -3.11 -3.89
N ALA A 342 8.65 -3.84 -3.56
CA ALA A 342 9.03 -5.07 -4.26
C ALA A 342 7.94 -6.15 -4.14
N SER A 343 7.30 -6.28 -2.98
CA SER A 343 6.17 -7.20 -2.80
C SER A 343 4.99 -6.82 -3.70
N MET A 344 4.72 -5.52 -3.88
CA MET A 344 3.66 -5.03 -4.80
C MET A 344 3.94 -5.36 -6.27
N VAL A 345 5.21 -5.53 -6.65
CA VAL A 345 5.59 -5.96 -8.01
C VAL A 345 5.44 -7.47 -8.17
N ILE A 346 5.94 -8.25 -7.22
CA ILE A 346 6.07 -9.71 -7.35
C ILE A 346 4.75 -10.43 -7.03
N ALA A 347 4.10 -10.03 -5.95
CA ALA A 347 2.95 -10.76 -5.41
C ALA A 347 1.78 -10.87 -6.37
N PRO A 348 1.36 -9.80 -7.11
CA PRO A 348 0.24 -9.91 -8.05
C PRO A 348 0.53 -10.90 -9.19
N VAL A 349 1.77 -10.92 -9.73
CA VAL A 349 2.15 -11.86 -10.80
C VAL A 349 1.99 -13.30 -10.33
N VAL A 350 2.54 -13.61 -9.16
CA VAL A 350 2.48 -14.97 -8.59
C VAL A 350 1.03 -15.32 -8.24
N ALA A 351 0.31 -14.39 -7.60
CA ALA A 351 -1.09 -14.62 -7.21
C ALA A 351 -2.00 -14.84 -8.41
N GLY A 352 -1.84 -14.06 -9.49
CA GLY A 352 -2.62 -14.22 -10.71
C GLY A 352 -2.38 -15.56 -11.40
N ALA A 353 -1.11 -15.96 -11.53
CA ALA A 353 -0.75 -17.26 -12.11
C ALA A 353 -1.33 -18.44 -11.28
N LEU A 354 -1.27 -18.34 -9.95
CA LEU A 354 -1.86 -19.35 -9.08
C LEU A 354 -3.39 -19.35 -9.13
N PHE A 355 -4.01 -18.17 -9.24
CA PHE A 355 -5.47 -18.04 -9.32
C PHE A 355 -6.04 -18.70 -10.57
N GLU A 356 -5.35 -18.61 -11.72
CA GLU A 356 -5.78 -19.29 -12.95
C GLU A 356 -5.73 -20.82 -12.85
N ILE A 357 -4.84 -21.36 -12.01
CA ILE A 357 -4.82 -22.81 -11.75
C ILE A 357 -6.00 -23.19 -10.85
N LYS A 358 -6.17 -22.46 -9.75
CA LYS A 358 -7.30 -22.60 -8.82
C LYS A 358 -7.42 -21.37 -7.95
N SER A 359 -8.62 -20.82 -7.82
CA SER A 359 -8.88 -19.54 -7.10
C SER A 359 -8.46 -19.53 -5.63
N VAL A 360 -8.30 -20.69 -4.99
CA VAL A 360 -7.86 -20.81 -3.59
C VAL A 360 -6.33 -20.84 -3.43
N LEU A 361 -5.55 -21.11 -4.49
CA LEU A 361 -4.09 -21.26 -4.37
C LEU A 361 -3.35 -20.01 -3.87
N PRO A 362 -3.75 -18.78 -4.20
CA PRO A 362 -3.13 -17.59 -3.61
C PRO A 362 -3.26 -17.53 -2.08
N PHE A 363 -4.36 -18.02 -1.51
CA PHE A 363 -4.51 -18.14 -0.06
C PHE A 363 -3.57 -19.21 0.51
N VAL A 364 -3.42 -20.35 -0.19
CA VAL A 364 -2.45 -21.42 0.20
C VAL A 364 -1.03 -20.85 0.20
N LEU A 365 -0.65 -20.07 -0.82
CA LEU A 365 0.64 -19.36 -0.82
C LEU A 365 0.78 -18.48 0.42
N GLY A 366 -0.23 -17.67 0.74
CA GLY A 366 -0.25 -16.83 1.93
C GLY A 366 -0.08 -17.63 3.22
N ILE A 367 -0.77 -18.76 3.37
CA ILE A 367 -0.66 -19.67 4.52
C ILE A 367 0.77 -20.20 4.66
N VAL A 368 1.39 -20.63 3.56
CA VAL A 368 2.77 -21.14 3.57
C VAL A 368 3.74 -20.03 3.99
N LEU A 369 3.63 -18.82 3.41
CA LEU A 369 4.50 -17.70 3.74
C LEU A 369 4.35 -17.26 5.20
N MET A 370 3.11 -17.15 5.69
CA MET A 370 2.86 -16.78 7.09
C MET A 370 3.22 -17.93 8.06
N GLY A 371 3.08 -19.18 7.67
CA GLY A 371 3.58 -20.31 8.43
C GLY A 371 5.10 -20.30 8.61
N LEU A 372 5.84 -19.95 7.54
CA LEU A 372 7.29 -19.75 7.62
C LEU A 372 7.64 -18.56 8.53
N SER A 373 6.92 -17.44 8.44
CA SER A 373 7.07 -16.30 9.34
C SER A 373 6.84 -16.71 10.80
N ALA A 374 5.77 -17.44 11.10
CA ALA A 374 5.46 -17.91 12.45
C ALA A 374 6.58 -18.80 13.03
N ILE A 375 7.18 -19.68 12.21
CA ILE A 375 8.32 -20.51 12.64
C ILE A 375 9.54 -19.64 13.00
N LEU A 376 9.83 -18.63 12.20
CA LEU A 376 10.94 -17.70 12.45
C LEU A 376 10.71 -16.88 13.74
N GLU A 377 9.52 -16.36 13.93
CA GLU A 377 9.13 -15.61 15.12
C GLU A 377 9.16 -16.47 16.38
N HIS A 378 8.63 -17.69 16.31
CA HIS A 378 8.69 -18.64 17.43
C HIS A 378 10.12 -18.93 17.89
N ARG A 379 11.05 -19.18 16.94
CA ARG A 379 12.47 -19.36 17.24
C ARG A 379 13.10 -18.13 17.89
N SER A 380 12.73 -16.93 17.44
CA SER A 380 13.18 -15.67 18.01
C SER A 380 12.70 -15.49 19.46
N LEU A 381 11.42 -15.77 19.71
CA LEU A 381 10.83 -15.73 21.06
C LEU A 381 11.50 -16.69 22.01
N ARG A 382 11.76 -17.95 21.62
CA ARG A 382 12.47 -18.93 22.43
C ARG A 382 13.87 -18.47 22.80
N ARG A 383 14.66 -17.99 21.84
CA ARG A 383 16.01 -17.48 22.10
C ARG A 383 16.01 -16.28 23.06
N ALA A 384 14.99 -15.42 22.96
CA ALA A 384 14.85 -14.28 23.87
C ALA A 384 14.47 -14.71 25.29
N ALA A 385 13.67 -15.79 25.44
CA ALA A 385 13.34 -16.37 26.74
C ALA A 385 14.55 -17.06 27.39
N GLU A 386 15.32 -17.82 26.63
CA GLU A 386 16.56 -18.49 27.09
C GLU A 386 17.64 -17.50 27.58
N LYS A 387 17.76 -16.33 26.93
CA LYS A 387 18.70 -15.25 27.33
C LYS A 387 18.29 -14.53 28.62
N LYS A 388 17.01 -14.57 29.04
CA LYS A 388 16.52 -13.90 30.25
C LYS A 388 16.73 -14.75 31.52
N GLY A 389 17.12 -16.04 31.38
CA GLY A 389 17.35 -16.96 32.49
C GLY A 389 16.11 -17.22 33.36
N PRO A 390 16.11 -18.24 34.24
CA PRO A 390 15.08 -18.39 35.25
C PRO A 390 15.14 -17.26 36.28
#